data_7935e30cf6836edb5134304cd2a679ba
#
_entry.id   7935e30cf6836edb5134304cd2a679ba
#
_cell.length_a   1.000
_cell.length_b   1.000
_cell.length_c   1.000
_cell.angle_alpha   90.00
_cell.angle_beta   90.00
_cell.angle_gamma   90.00
#
_symmetry.space_group_name_H-M   'P 1'
#
loop_
_entity.id
_entity.type
_entity.pdbx_description
1 polymer ?
#
loop_
_entity_poly.entity_id
_entity_poly.type
_entity_poly.pdbx_seq_one_letter_code
_entity_poly.pdbx_strand_id
1 'polypeptide(L)'
;MNKIPKKDIFRLLGELEGDVGLFIADEATGEIFTVNGDKLFVACSLIKVPILAMLLKSAEAGEINLKEKISIPIDKMVGGTGIIYNLSPGIKFSWEDMMVLMITLSDNNATNAIIDRLGIDKINSFFAEAGLSHTTLKRKMLDIDAIAEGRNNYTTASDMGNLLFSMAKGEFINSSISESVLNVMRKQIYTCKLPAAIPAVPSYATLEEKRSPMPGKVSVANKTGELPMTQHDIGVFQLASGRKYVIAMLTANLKSDYDGTNAIVHVSKIVYDAFCS
;
A
#
# COMPACT_ATOMS: atom_id res chain seq x y z
N MET A 1 -3.46 -17.82 22.85
CA MET A 1 -3.00 -16.88 21.81
C MET A 1 -3.66 -17.28 20.50
N ASN A 2 -4.37 -16.38 19.87
CA ASN A 2 -5.03 -16.64 18.60
C ASN A 2 -3.96 -16.74 17.51
N LYS A 3 -3.97 -17.81 16.74
CA LYS A 3 -2.99 -18.09 15.67
C LYS A 3 -3.56 -17.70 14.31
N ILE A 4 -2.68 -17.45 13.37
CA ILE A 4 -3.07 -17.24 11.96
C ILE A 4 -3.85 -18.46 11.46
N PRO A 5 -5.08 -18.29 10.91
CA PRO A 5 -5.98 -19.40 10.55
C PRO A 5 -5.60 -20.03 9.19
N LYS A 6 -4.43 -20.65 9.13
CA LYS A 6 -3.78 -21.16 7.90
C LYS A 6 -4.67 -22.10 7.08
N LYS A 7 -5.41 -23.01 7.75
CA LYS A 7 -6.28 -23.99 7.07
C LYS A 7 -7.41 -23.34 6.28
N ASP A 8 -8.07 -22.35 6.90
CA ASP A 8 -9.20 -21.66 6.27
C ASP A 8 -8.72 -20.78 5.13
N ILE A 9 -7.55 -20.14 5.29
CA ILE A 9 -6.90 -19.37 4.24
C ILE A 9 -6.54 -20.29 3.06
N PHE A 10 -5.88 -21.43 3.28
CA PHE A 10 -5.54 -22.37 2.20
C PHE A 10 -6.77 -22.89 1.46
N ARG A 11 -7.88 -23.19 2.18
CA ARG A 11 -9.13 -23.60 1.55
C ARG A 11 -9.68 -22.52 0.64
N LEU A 12 -9.76 -21.27 1.12
CA LEU A 12 -10.23 -20.14 0.34
C LEU A 12 -9.38 -19.90 -0.91
N LEU A 13 -8.05 -19.87 -0.76
CA LEU A 13 -7.14 -19.61 -1.88
C LEU A 13 -7.13 -20.75 -2.90
N GLY A 14 -7.44 -21.99 -2.49
CA GLY A 14 -7.57 -23.13 -3.39
C GLY A 14 -8.78 -23.05 -4.34
N GLU A 15 -9.76 -22.22 -4.03
CA GLU A 15 -10.95 -21.97 -4.86
C GLU A 15 -10.75 -20.80 -5.85
N LEU A 16 -9.69 -20.00 -5.68
CA LEU A 16 -9.42 -18.84 -6.53
C LEU A 16 -8.64 -19.26 -7.79
N GLU A 17 -9.23 -19.05 -8.95
CA GLU A 17 -8.53 -19.19 -10.23
C GLU A 17 -7.63 -17.96 -10.47
N GLY A 18 -6.33 -18.18 -10.57
CA GLY A 18 -5.32 -17.14 -10.79
C GLY A 18 -4.10 -17.30 -9.90
N ASP A 19 -3.25 -16.30 -9.94
CA ASP A 19 -2.04 -16.24 -9.13
C ASP A 19 -2.28 -15.48 -7.83
N VAL A 20 -1.76 -16.01 -6.73
CA VAL A 20 -1.83 -15.37 -5.39
C VAL A 20 -0.45 -15.32 -4.77
N GLY A 21 -0.10 -14.15 -4.24
CA GLY A 21 0.95 -13.94 -3.26
C GLY A 21 0.33 -13.40 -1.98
N LEU A 22 0.59 -14.03 -0.85
CA LEU A 22 0.05 -13.62 0.45
C LEU A 22 1.15 -13.58 1.50
N PHE A 23 1.11 -12.54 2.32
CA PHE A 23 1.89 -12.39 3.54
C PHE A 23 0.95 -11.93 4.66
N ILE A 24 1.01 -12.61 5.80
CA ILE A 24 0.30 -12.23 7.03
C ILE A 24 1.30 -12.27 8.17
N ALA A 25 1.31 -11.24 9.01
CA ALA A 25 2.14 -11.20 10.22
C ALA A 25 1.34 -10.67 11.41
N ASP A 26 1.57 -11.27 12.56
CA ASP A 26 1.07 -10.82 13.86
C ASP A 26 2.20 -10.12 14.63
N GLU A 27 2.06 -8.84 14.90
CA GLU A 27 3.10 -8.05 15.56
C GLU A 27 3.34 -8.52 17.00
N ALA A 28 2.29 -8.93 17.71
CA ALA A 28 2.39 -9.33 19.11
C ALA A 28 3.15 -10.64 19.35
N THR A 29 3.09 -11.58 18.38
CA THR A 29 3.75 -12.90 18.49
C THR A 29 4.97 -13.05 17.62
N GLY A 30 5.12 -12.17 16.61
CA GLY A 30 6.11 -12.32 15.55
C GLY A 30 5.80 -13.43 14.55
N GLU A 31 4.61 -14.09 14.64
CA GLU A 31 4.22 -15.13 13.69
C GLU A 31 4.06 -14.55 12.29
N ILE A 32 4.70 -15.18 11.30
CA ILE A 32 4.57 -14.85 9.88
C ILE A 32 4.05 -16.08 9.14
N PHE A 33 3.14 -15.85 8.21
CA PHE A 33 2.61 -16.86 7.29
C PHE A 33 2.58 -16.32 5.87
N THR A 34 3.10 -17.09 4.92
CA THR A 34 3.15 -16.71 3.50
C THR A 34 2.61 -17.81 2.60
N VAL A 35 2.03 -17.41 1.47
CA VAL A 35 1.71 -18.29 0.33
C VAL A 35 2.28 -17.61 -0.90
N ASN A 36 3.21 -18.27 -1.60
CA ASN A 36 3.91 -17.72 -2.76
C ASN A 36 4.47 -16.30 -2.49
N GLY A 37 4.99 -16.08 -1.29
CA GLY A 37 5.37 -14.75 -0.79
C GLY A 37 6.36 -14.02 -1.69
N ASP A 38 7.29 -14.73 -2.32
CA ASP A 38 8.35 -14.17 -3.17
C ASP A 38 8.01 -14.23 -4.68
N LYS A 39 6.79 -14.66 -5.03
CA LYS A 39 6.32 -14.58 -6.43
C LYS A 39 6.25 -13.12 -6.86
N LEU A 40 6.83 -12.83 -8.03
CA LEU A 40 6.79 -11.48 -8.62
C LEU A 40 5.42 -11.16 -9.19
N PHE A 41 4.94 -9.97 -8.87
CA PHE A 41 3.74 -9.35 -9.42
C PHE A 41 4.06 -7.97 -9.98
N VAL A 42 3.32 -7.53 -10.98
CA VAL A 42 3.32 -6.11 -11.36
C VAL A 42 2.84 -5.31 -10.16
N ALA A 43 3.65 -4.38 -9.68
CA ALA A 43 3.40 -3.71 -8.39
C ALA A 43 2.13 -2.85 -8.37
N CYS A 44 1.58 -2.49 -9.53
CA CYS A 44 0.49 -1.53 -9.63
C CYS A 44 0.78 -0.29 -8.77
N SER A 45 -0.20 0.14 -7.98
CA SER A 45 -0.05 1.28 -7.07
C SER A 45 0.56 0.95 -5.71
N LEU A 46 0.93 -0.31 -5.44
CA LEU A 46 1.61 -0.66 -4.18
C LEU A 46 3.00 -0.04 -4.08
N ILE A 47 3.67 0.18 -5.22
CA ILE A 47 4.99 0.82 -5.30
C ILE A 47 5.01 2.22 -4.66
N LYS A 48 3.85 2.87 -4.53
CA LYS A 48 3.70 4.21 -3.94
C LYS A 48 4.01 4.23 -2.44
N VAL A 49 3.87 3.09 -1.75
CA VAL A 49 4.14 3.02 -0.30
C VAL A 49 5.63 3.20 0.01
N PRO A 50 6.56 2.41 -0.58
CA PRO A 50 7.98 2.66 -0.35
C PRO A 50 8.47 3.98 -0.96
N ILE A 51 7.85 4.51 -2.03
CA ILE A 51 8.15 5.86 -2.55
C ILE A 51 7.77 6.93 -1.52
N LEU A 52 6.61 6.81 -0.84
CA LEU A 52 6.22 7.70 0.26
C LEU A 52 7.26 7.67 1.39
N ALA A 53 7.72 6.48 1.77
CA ALA A 53 8.70 6.33 2.83
C ALA A 53 10.03 7.04 2.48
N MET A 54 10.49 6.92 1.23
CA MET A 54 11.66 7.65 0.77
C MET A 54 11.46 9.16 0.77
N LEU A 55 10.30 9.65 0.34
CA LEU A 55 9.98 11.09 0.37
C LEU A 55 10.07 11.64 1.79
N LEU A 56 9.50 10.92 2.77
CA LEU A 56 9.54 11.31 4.18
C LEU A 56 10.95 11.23 4.77
N LYS A 57 11.75 10.22 4.39
CA LYS A 57 13.18 10.13 4.76
C LYS A 57 13.96 11.34 4.23
N SER A 58 13.77 11.71 2.97
CA SER A 58 14.42 12.88 2.38
C SER A 58 13.96 14.21 3.01
N ALA A 59 12.70 14.27 3.43
CA ALA A 59 12.20 15.45 4.15
C ALA A 59 12.80 15.56 5.57
N GLU A 60 12.92 14.45 6.30
CA GLU A 60 13.57 14.41 7.61
C GLU A 60 15.06 14.78 7.52
N ALA A 61 15.73 14.40 6.44
CA ALA A 61 17.12 14.79 6.16
C ALA A 61 17.28 16.27 5.72
N GLY A 62 16.17 17.01 5.55
CA GLY A 62 16.19 18.39 5.08
C GLY A 62 16.43 18.58 3.59
N GLU A 63 16.42 17.50 2.78
CA GLU A 63 16.61 17.53 1.34
C GLU A 63 15.35 18.01 0.58
N ILE A 64 14.19 17.84 1.20
CA ILE A 64 12.89 18.21 0.64
C ILE A 64 12.09 18.99 1.70
N ASN A 65 11.64 20.19 1.33
CA ASN A 65 10.67 20.93 2.13
C ASN A 65 9.25 20.53 1.72
N LEU A 66 8.55 19.78 2.58
CA LEU A 66 7.19 19.31 2.31
C LEU A 66 6.18 20.43 2.08
N LYS A 67 6.44 21.65 2.56
CA LYS A 67 5.58 22.83 2.36
C LYS A 67 5.83 23.56 1.04
N GLU A 68 6.92 23.24 0.34
CA GLU A 68 7.19 23.79 -0.99
C GLU A 68 6.08 23.39 -1.95
N LYS A 69 5.60 24.39 -2.73
CA LYS A 69 4.50 24.20 -3.68
C LYS A 69 5.01 24.19 -5.10
N ILE A 70 4.57 23.16 -5.85
CA ILE A 70 4.84 23.01 -7.28
C ILE A 70 3.53 22.94 -8.07
N SER A 71 3.58 23.26 -9.35
CA SER A 71 2.53 22.92 -10.32
C SER A 71 3.05 21.87 -11.29
N ILE A 72 2.17 20.99 -11.74
CA ILE A 72 2.51 20.00 -12.78
C ILE A 72 2.17 20.61 -14.15
N PRO A 73 3.13 20.69 -15.10
CA PRO A 73 2.87 21.12 -16.46
C PRO A 73 1.85 20.20 -17.15
N ILE A 74 0.94 20.78 -17.95
CA ILE A 74 -0.15 20.03 -18.61
C ILE A 74 0.39 18.93 -19.51
N ASP A 75 1.48 19.20 -20.24
CA ASP A 75 2.14 18.25 -21.13
C ASP A 75 2.80 17.05 -20.41
N LYS A 76 2.94 17.14 -19.09
CA LYS A 76 3.43 16.05 -18.23
C LYS A 76 2.33 15.31 -17.49
N MET A 77 1.08 15.77 -17.60
CA MET A 77 -0.04 15.12 -16.93
C MET A 77 -0.42 13.82 -17.64
N VAL A 78 -0.76 12.82 -16.84
CA VAL A 78 -1.27 11.52 -17.31
C VAL A 78 -2.67 11.27 -16.74
N GLY A 79 -3.46 10.47 -17.43
CA GLY A 79 -4.78 10.05 -16.96
C GLY A 79 -4.74 8.96 -15.88
N GLY A 80 -5.75 8.11 -15.86
CA GLY A 80 -5.89 6.98 -14.93
C GLY A 80 -6.41 7.40 -13.57
N THR A 81 -5.83 6.86 -12.48
CA THR A 81 -6.30 7.14 -11.11
C THR A 81 -5.83 8.49 -10.58
N GLY A 82 -6.64 9.07 -9.70
CA GLY A 82 -6.38 10.37 -9.08
C GLY A 82 -7.33 11.47 -9.52
N ILE A 83 -7.07 12.69 -9.08
CA ILE A 83 -7.94 13.85 -9.31
C ILE A 83 -7.21 15.02 -10.01
N ILE A 84 -5.88 15.09 -9.91
CA ILE A 84 -5.11 16.25 -10.38
C ILE A 84 -5.36 16.51 -11.86
N TYR A 85 -5.46 15.46 -12.69
CA TYR A 85 -5.74 15.59 -14.13
C TYR A 85 -7.06 16.33 -14.43
N ASN A 86 -8.04 16.23 -13.52
CA ASN A 86 -9.38 16.82 -13.68
C ASN A 86 -9.49 18.22 -13.08
N LEU A 87 -8.44 18.74 -12.44
CA LEU A 87 -8.44 20.06 -11.83
C LEU A 87 -7.98 21.14 -12.83
N SER A 88 -8.23 22.41 -12.48
CA SER A 88 -7.78 23.53 -13.32
C SER A 88 -6.27 23.55 -13.47
N PRO A 89 -5.77 23.82 -14.66
CA PRO A 89 -4.33 23.97 -14.90
C PRO A 89 -3.67 25.01 -14.01
N GLY A 90 -2.43 24.75 -13.60
CA GLY A 90 -1.64 25.70 -12.83
C GLY A 90 -1.90 25.73 -11.33
N ILE A 91 -2.81 24.89 -10.81
CA ILE A 91 -2.95 24.72 -9.37
C ILE A 91 -1.62 24.24 -8.79
N LYS A 92 -1.22 24.86 -7.68
CA LYS A 92 0.00 24.50 -6.94
C LYS A 92 -0.33 23.63 -5.73
N PHE A 93 0.36 22.50 -5.62
CA PHE A 93 0.26 21.55 -4.50
C PHE A 93 1.60 21.53 -3.75
N SER A 94 1.55 21.42 -2.43
CA SER A 94 2.75 21.12 -1.64
C SER A 94 3.16 19.66 -1.84
N TRP A 95 4.41 19.32 -1.53
CA TRP A 95 4.83 17.90 -1.50
C TRP A 95 4.02 17.11 -0.48
N GLU A 96 3.56 17.75 0.61
CA GLU A 96 2.63 17.14 1.58
C GLU A 96 1.28 16.83 0.94
N ASP A 97 0.71 17.71 0.12
CA ASP A 97 -0.53 17.44 -0.64
C ASP A 97 -0.30 16.29 -1.63
N MET A 98 0.82 16.32 -2.36
CA MET A 98 1.17 15.29 -3.34
C MET A 98 1.27 13.89 -2.70
N MET A 99 1.94 13.75 -1.53
CA MET A 99 2.03 12.45 -0.87
C MET A 99 0.67 11.94 -0.39
N VAL A 100 -0.21 12.82 0.08
CA VAL A 100 -1.58 12.45 0.46
C VAL A 100 -2.36 11.99 -0.76
N LEU A 101 -2.37 12.75 -1.85
CA LEU A 101 -3.05 12.39 -3.10
C LEU A 101 -2.51 11.08 -3.70
N MET A 102 -1.19 10.88 -3.69
CA MET A 102 -0.54 9.65 -4.16
C MET A 102 -1.07 8.41 -3.44
N ILE A 103 -1.29 8.48 -2.14
CA ILE A 103 -1.72 7.32 -1.35
C ILE A 103 -3.23 7.20 -1.31
N THR A 104 -3.95 8.27 -0.97
CA THR A 104 -5.40 8.21 -0.69
C THR A 104 -6.25 8.06 -1.93
N LEU A 105 -5.88 8.71 -3.02
CA LEU A 105 -6.54 8.66 -4.33
C LEU A 105 -5.74 7.86 -5.37
N SER A 106 -4.60 7.32 -4.95
CA SER A 106 -3.68 6.67 -5.89
C SER A 106 -3.31 7.56 -7.08
N ASP A 107 -3.20 8.89 -6.89
CA ASP A 107 -3.03 9.87 -7.97
C ASP A 107 -1.72 9.64 -8.72
N ASN A 108 -1.83 9.43 -10.05
CA ASN A 108 -0.68 9.13 -10.90
C ASN A 108 0.17 10.37 -11.16
N ASN A 109 -0.43 11.56 -11.22
CA ASN A 109 0.30 12.80 -11.45
C ASN A 109 1.10 13.21 -10.20
N ALA A 110 0.51 13.06 -9.01
CA ALA A 110 1.24 13.22 -7.76
C ALA A 110 2.41 12.22 -7.65
N THR A 111 2.17 10.97 -8.04
CA THR A 111 3.21 9.93 -8.04
C THR A 111 4.37 10.28 -8.98
N ASN A 112 4.06 10.66 -10.22
CA ASN A 112 5.06 10.98 -11.23
C ASN A 112 5.88 12.22 -10.83
N ALA A 113 5.24 13.25 -10.23
CA ALA A 113 5.94 14.41 -9.71
C ALA A 113 6.93 14.05 -8.59
N ILE A 114 6.53 13.15 -7.67
CA ILE A 114 7.41 12.66 -6.60
C ILE A 114 8.55 11.82 -7.18
N ILE A 115 8.28 10.94 -8.16
CA ILE A 115 9.32 10.17 -8.85
C ILE A 115 10.33 11.10 -9.55
N ASP A 116 9.84 12.16 -10.23
CA ASP A 116 10.71 13.14 -10.88
C ASP A 116 11.59 13.90 -9.86
N ARG A 117 11.05 14.20 -8.69
CA ARG A 117 11.78 14.90 -7.61
C ARG A 117 12.85 14.02 -6.96
N LEU A 118 12.56 12.74 -6.75
CA LEU A 118 13.44 11.78 -6.09
C LEU A 118 14.46 11.14 -7.05
N GLY A 119 14.05 10.84 -8.28
CA GLY A 119 14.81 10.10 -9.30
C GLY A 119 14.69 8.58 -9.16
N ILE A 120 14.45 7.90 -10.30
CA ILE A 120 14.22 6.44 -10.35
C ILE A 120 15.39 5.66 -9.76
N ASP A 121 16.63 6.01 -10.10
CA ASP A 121 17.82 5.29 -9.62
C ASP A 121 17.96 5.38 -8.10
N LYS A 122 17.75 6.58 -7.53
CA LYS A 122 17.80 6.77 -6.08
C LYS A 122 16.68 6.02 -5.36
N ILE A 123 15.48 5.97 -5.97
CA ILE A 123 14.34 5.20 -5.44
C ILE A 123 14.72 3.71 -5.40
N ASN A 124 15.28 3.15 -6.46
CA ASN A 124 15.70 1.75 -6.49
C ASN A 124 16.84 1.46 -5.49
N SER A 125 17.80 2.38 -5.36
CA SER A 125 18.86 2.25 -4.33
C SER A 125 18.26 2.22 -2.92
N PHE A 126 17.28 3.10 -2.65
CA PHE A 126 16.55 3.09 -1.38
C PHE A 126 15.76 1.78 -1.17
N PHE A 127 15.13 1.23 -2.20
CA PHE A 127 14.43 -0.07 -2.09
C PHE A 127 15.39 -1.18 -1.68
N ALA A 128 16.58 -1.24 -2.29
CA ALA A 128 17.60 -2.21 -1.94
C ALA A 128 18.10 -2.04 -0.49
N GLU A 129 18.40 -0.80 -0.07
CA GLU A 129 18.77 -0.48 1.31
C GLU A 129 17.68 -0.85 2.33
N ALA A 130 16.42 -0.71 1.95
CA ALA A 130 15.26 -1.05 2.76
C ALA A 130 14.94 -2.56 2.78
N GLY A 131 15.75 -3.40 2.12
CA GLY A 131 15.54 -4.85 2.07
C GLY A 131 14.42 -5.31 1.13
N LEU A 132 13.93 -4.43 0.23
CA LEU A 132 12.92 -4.75 -0.77
C LEU A 132 13.57 -5.35 -2.03
N SER A 133 14.15 -6.54 -1.88
CA SER A 133 15.04 -7.14 -2.87
C SER A 133 14.38 -7.51 -4.20
N HIS A 134 13.07 -7.66 -4.21
CA HIS A 134 12.27 -8.00 -5.39
C HIS A 134 11.38 -6.84 -5.86
N THR A 135 11.52 -5.66 -5.24
CA THR A 135 10.73 -4.47 -5.60
C THR A 135 11.57 -3.55 -6.49
N THR A 136 11.05 -3.22 -7.68
CA THR A 136 11.74 -2.38 -8.65
C THR A 136 10.84 -1.35 -9.28
N LEU A 137 11.32 -0.12 -9.43
CA LEU A 137 10.69 0.95 -10.19
C LEU A 137 11.43 1.13 -11.52
N LYS A 138 10.84 0.72 -12.63
CA LYS A 138 11.46 0.81 -13.97
C LYS A 138 10.82 1.86 -14.88
N ARG A 139 9.68 2.42 -14.46
CA ARG A 139 8.94 3.42 -15.23
C ARG A 139 8.04 4.27 -14.33
N LYS A 140 7.65 5.42 -14.84
CA LYS A 140 6.60 6.24 -14.25
C LYS A 140 5.21 5.59 -14.40
N MET A 141 4.21 6.15 -13.72
CA MET A 141 2.82 5.74 -13.89
C MET A 141 2.34 6.10 -15.30
N LEU A 142 1.67 5.14 -15.97
CA LEU A 142 1.15 5.28 -17.34
C LEU A 142 2.19 5.67 -18.41
N ASP A 143 3.44 5.30 -18.22
CA ASP A 143 4.46 5.33 -19.27
C ASP A 143 4.19 4.18 -20.25
N ILE A 144 3.39 4.46 -21.26
CA ILE A 144 2.89 3.46 -22.22
C ILE A 144 4.02 2.90 -23.08
N ASP A 145 4.99 3.74 -23.46
CA ASP A 145 6.13 3.31 -24.25
C ASP A 145 6.99 2.32 -23.46
N ALA A 146 7.28 2.62 -22.20
CA ALA A 146 8.00 1.70 -21.33
C ALA A 146 7.25 0.38 -21.12
N ILE A 147 5.92 0.41 -21.01
CA ILE A 147 5.10 -0.79 -20.90
C ILE A 147 5.21 -1.63 -22.18
N ALA A 148 5.12 -1.01 -23.35
CA ALA A 148 5.25 -1.68 -24.64
C ALA A 148 6.63 -2.35 -24.82
N GLU A 149 7.68 -1.76 -24.24
CA GLU A 149 9.04 -2.32 -24.18
C GLU A 149 9.22 -3.41 -23.11
N GLY A 150 8.17 -3.79 -22.38
CA GLY A 150 8.23 -4.80 -21.32
C GLY A 150 8.82 -4.29 -19.99
N ARG A 151 9.05 -2.98 -19.84
CA ARG A 151 9.51 -2.37 -18.60
C ARG A 151 8.34 -2.15 -17.66
N ASN A 152 8.27 -2.91 -16.57
CA ASN A 152 7.23 -2.77 -15.55
C ASN A 152 7.82 -2.62 -14.15
N ASN A 153 7.03 -2.06 -13.27
CA ASN A 153 7.32 -2.00 -11.83
C ASN A 153 6.87 -3.31 -11.19
N TYR A 154 7.72 -3.91 -10.40
CA TYR A 154 7.46 -5.21 -9.78
C TYR A 154 7.59 -5.14 -8.26
N THR A 155 6.93 -6.07 -7.59
CA THR A 155 7.05 -6.32 -6.16
C THR A 155 6.60 -7.74 -5.80
N THR A 156 6.70 -8.10 -4.53
CA THR A 156 6.23 -9.37 -3.96
C THR A 156 5.38 -9.13 -2.71
N ALA A 157 4.61 -10.14 -2.31
CA ALA A 157 3.87 -10.08 -1.06
C ALA A 157 4.80 -10.05 0.15
N SER A 158 5.95 -10.74 0.09
CA SER A 158 6.97 -10.72 1.13
C SER A 158 7.60 -9.34 1.28
N ASP A 159 8.01 -8.67 0.20
CA ASP A 159 8.59 -7.33 0.28
C ASP A 159 7.61 -6.33 0.90
N MET A 160 6.38 -6.28 0.39
CA MET A 160 5.37 -5.37 0.91
C MET A 160 4.94 -5.72 2.34
N GLY A 161 4.83 -7.02 2.65
CA GLY A 161 4.49 -7.51 3.97
C GLY A 161 5.55 -7.18 5.02
N ASN A 162 6.83 -7.44 4.72
CA ASN A 162 7.95 -7.12 5.61
C ASN A 162 8.11 -5.61 5.82
N LEU A 163 7.94 -4.81 4.76
CA LEU A 163 7.91 -3.35 4.85
C LEU A 163 6.85 -2.87 5.85
N LEU A 164 5.61 -3.33 5.69
CA LEU A 164 4.51 -2.96 6.58
C LEU A 164 4.68 -3.52 7.99
N PHE A 165 5.25 -4.71 8.14
CA PHE A 165 5.50 -5.32 9.44
C PHE A 165 6.55 -4.56 10.24
N SER A 166 7.62 -4.14 9.59
CA SER A 166 8.62 -3.24 10.20
C SER A 166 8.01 -1.88 10.59
N MET A 167 7.14 -1.31 9.74
CA MET A 167 6.40 -0.08 10.08
C MET A 167 5.44 -0.28 11.26
N ALA A 168 4.73 -1.41 11.33
CA ALA A 168 3.81 -1.73 12.43
C ALA A 168 4.54 -1.77 13.78
N LYS A 169 5.78 -2.24 13.79
CA LYS A 169 6.68 -2.28 14.95
C LYS A 169 7.36 -0.94 15.25
N GLY A 170 7.26 0.04 14.33
CA GLY A 170 7.97 1.33 14.44
C GLY A 170 9.46 1.24 14.15
N GLU A 171 9.91 0.18 13.48
CA GLU A 171 11.32 -0.13 13.21
C GLU A 171 11.77 0.22 11.79
N PHE A 172 10.85 0.57 10.87
CA PHE A 172 11.22 0.92 9.50
C PHE A 172 11.84 2.32 9.47
N ILE A 173 13.12 2.40 9.16
CA ILE A 173 13.98 3.59 9.23
C ILE A 173 14.05 4.12 10.67
N ASN A 174 12.94 4.66 11.18
CA ASN A 174 12.74 5.04 12.58
C ASN A 174 11.23 5.09 12.90
N SER A 175 10.88 5.28 14.18
CA SER A 175 9.48 5.29 14.63
C SER A 175 8.67 6.47 14.06
N SER A 176 9.29 7.62 13.86
CA SER A 176 8.66 8.82 13.30
C SER A 176 8.24 8.61 11.86
N ILE A 177 9.14 8.08 11.01
CA ILE A 177 8.85 7.79 9.59
C ILE A 177 7.82 6.67 9.48
N SER A 178 7.98 5.57 10.26
CA SER A 178 7.02 4.47 10.30
C SER A 178 5.60 4.98 10.57
N GLU A 179 5.42 5.77 11.62
CA GLU A 179 4.11 6.31 11.98
C GLU A 179 3.61 7.34 10.96
N SER A 180 4.48 8.15 10.38
CA SER A 180 4.11 9.13 9.36
C SER A 180 3.58 8.45 8.10
N VAL A 181 4.23 7.37 7.62
CA VAL A 181 3.72 6.56 6.49
C VAL A 181 2.36 5.97 6.82
N LEU A 182 2.21 5.30 7.98
CA LEU A 182 0.94 4.71 8.39
C LEU A 182 -0.17 5.75 8.54
N ASN A 183 0.15 6.97 9.00
CA ASN A 183 -0.84 8.05 9.11
C ASN A 183 -1.36 8.52 7.75
N VAL A 184 -0.50 8.58 6.74
CA VAL A 184 -0.96 8.88 5.38
C VAL A 184 -1.80 7.73 4.84
N MET A 185 -1.40 6.47 5.08
CA MET A 185 -2.17 5.28 4.66
C MET A 185 -3.53 5.18 5.37
N ARG A 186 -3.64 5.59 6.65
CA ARG A 186 -4.93 5.65 7.38
C ARG A 186 -5.94 6.63 6.76
N LYS A 187 -5.49 7.57 5.95
CA LYS A 187 -6.37 8.49 5.21
C LYS A 187 -6.96 7.86 3.94
N GLN A 188 -6.65 6.58 3.64
CA GLN A 188 -7.16 5.87 2.47
C GLN A 188 -8.69 5.95 2.36
N ILE A 189 -9.17 6.21 1.13
CA ILE A 189 -10.60 6.27 0.83
C ILE A 189 -11.13 5.02 0.12
N TYR A 190 -10.25 4.22 -0.48
CA TYR A 190 -10.61 2.94 -1.09
C TYR A 190 -10.66 1.85 -0.04
N THR A 191 -11.87 1.53 0.42
CA THR A 191 -12.14 0.59 1.51
C THR A 191 -12.87 -0.68 1.07
N CYS A 192 -12.95 -0.92 -0.23
CA CYS A 192 -13.73 -2.01 -0.83
C CYS A 192 -13.03 -3.39 -0.81
N LYS A 193 -11.81 -3.49 -0.29
CA LYS A 193 -11.03 -4.74 -0.23
C LYS A 193 -10.73 -5.12 1.23
N LEU A 194 -9.49 -5.02 1.72
CA LEU A 194 -9.12 -5.42 3.09
C LEU A 194 -10.05 -4.87 4.19
N PRO A 195 -10.52 -3.60 4.16
CA PRO A 195 -11.42 -3.09 5.19
C PRO A 195 -12.89 -3.52 5.06
N ALA A 196 -13.32 -4.07 3.91
CA ALA A 196 -14.74 -4.13 3.53
C ALA A 196 -15.63 -5.00 4.44
N ALA A 197 -15.14 -6.14 4.92
CA ALA A 197 -15.92 -7.11 5.70
C ALA A 197 -15.58 -7.14 7.20
N ILE A 198 -14.87 -6.13 7.70
CA ILE A 198 -14.51 -5.99 9.11
C ILE A 198 -15.07 -4.67 9.68
N PRO A 199 -15.19 -4.51 11.01
CA PRO A 199 -15.68 -3.28 11.61
C PRO A 199 -14.61 -2.17 11.60
N ALA A 200 -14.11 -1.85 10.38
CA ALA A 200 -13.10 -0.82 10.19
C ALA A 200 -13.61 0.56 10.64
N VAL A 201 -12.70 1.39 11.14
CA VAL A 201 -12.98 2.81 11.37
C VAL A 201 -13.29 3.45 10.00
N PRO A 202 -14.37 4.20 9.84
CA PRO A 202 -14.78 4.76 8.55
C PRO A 202 -13.69 5.63 7.89
N SER A 203 -13.66 5.65 6.56
CA SER A 203 -12.68 6.45 5.80
C SER A 203 -12.76 7.95 6.12
N TYR A 204 -13.93 8.45 6.44
CA TYR A 204 -14.18 9.85 6.79
C TYR A 204 -13.87 10.21 8.26
N ALA A 205 -13.55 9.24 9.11
CA ALA A 205 -13.16 9.49 10.50
C ALA A 205 -11.88 10.30 10.60
N THR A 206 -11.71 11.00 11.71
CA THR A 206 -10.50 11.78 11.99
C THR A 206 -9.28 10.87 12.13
N LEU A 207 -8.08 11.46 11.99
CA LEU A 207 -6.85 10.70 12.17
C LEU A 207 -6.69 10.21 13.62
N GLU A 208 -7.20 10.96 14.60
CA GLU A 208 -7.19 10.58 16.01
C GLU A 208 -8.04 9.32 16.25
N GLU A 209 -9.26 9.28 15.73
CA GLU A 209 -10.13 8.10 15.80
C GLU A 209 -9.51 6.87 15.11
N LYS A 210 -8.75 7.10 14.03
CA LYS A 210 -8.03 6.04 13.32
C LYS A 210 -6.77 5.56 14.04
N ARG A 211 -6.11 6.42 14.83
CA ARG A 211 -4.96 6.04 15.66
C ARG A 211 -5.35 5.28 16.93
N SER A 212 -6.52 5.61 17.47
CA SER A 212 -7.04 5.03 18.70
C SER A 212 -8.47 4.55 18.49
N PRO A 213 -8.65 3.41 17.78
CA PRO A 213 -9.99 2.91 17.47
C PRO A 213 -10.74 2.51 18.75
N MET A 214 -12.04 2.84 18.81
CA MET A 214 -12.91 2.43 19.90
C MET A 214 -13.01 0.88 19.98
N PRO A 215 -13.36 0.33 21.16
CA PRO A 215 -13.64 -1.10 21.31
C PRO A 215 -14.57 -1.63 20.22
N GLY A 216 -14.23 -2.76 19.63
CA GLY A 216 -14.97 -3.36 18.51
C GLY A 216 -14.72 -2.72 17.13
N LYS A 217 -13.84 -1.70 17.05
CA LYS A 217 -13.41 -1.10 15.79
C LYS A 217 -11.96 -1.45 15.47
N VAL A 218 -11.60 -1.38 14.19
CA VAL A 218 -10.26 -1.65 13.66
C VAL A 218 -9.78 -0.46 12.85
N SER A 219 -8.62 0.06 13.19
CA SER A 219 -7.93 1.01 12.32
C SER A 219 -7.24 0.25 11.19
N VAL A 220 -7.41 0.71 9.96
CA VAL A 220 -6.75 0.10 8.80
C VAL A 220 -5.96 1.17 8.05
N ALA A 221 -4.66 0.94 7.92
CA ALA A 221 -3.76 1.72 7.07
C ALA A 221 -3.46 0.88 5.84
N ASN A 222 -4.15 1.13 4.70
CA ASN A 222 -4.03 0.27 3.53
C ASN A 222 -3.66 1.02 2.25
N LYS A 223 -3.19 0.27 1.26
CA LYS A 223 -2.96 0.74 -0.11
C LYS A 223 -3.38 -0.32 -1.10
N THR A 224 -4.29 0.05 -2.01
CA THR A 224 -4.76 -0.78 -3.11
C THR A 224 -3.86 -0.68 -4.35
N GLY A 225 -3.88 -1.73 -5.18
CA GLY A 225 -3.29 -1.75 -6.50
C GLY A 225 -4.18 -2.50 -7.48
N GLU A 226 -4.33 -2.00 -8.71
CA GLU A 226 -5.28 -2.55 -9.68
C GLU A 226 -4.77 -2.43 -11.10
N LEU A 227 -5.00 -3.50 -11.87
CA LEU A 227 -5.00 -3.58 -13.34
C LEU A 227 -6.06 -4.60 -13.74
N PRO A 228 -6.47 -4.67 -14.99
CA PRO A 228 -7.38 -5.73 -15.44
C PRO A 228 -6.90 -7.13 -15.01
N MET A 229 -7.77 -7.93 -14.42
CA MET A 229 -7.50 -9.27 -13.87
C MET A 229 -6.38 -9.31 -12.83
N THR A 230 -6.16 -8.18 -12.13
CA THR A 230 -5.10 -8.02 -11.11
C THR A 230 -5.61 -7.13 -9.98
N GLN A 231 -5.72 -7.70 -8.78
CA GLN A 231 -6.25 -7.01 -7.61
C GLN A 231 -5.27 -7.17 -6.45
N HIS A 232 -4.87 -6.06 -5.86
CA HIS A 232 -3.97 -6.02 -4.71
C HIS A 232 -4.56 -5.18 -3.59
N ASP A 233 -4.27 -5.56 -2.36
CA ASP A 233 -4.38 -4.66 -1.22
C ASP A 233 -3.38 -5.09 -0.13
N ILE A 234 -2.73 -4.11 0.48
CA ILE A 234 -1.78 -4.32 1.58
C ILE A 234 -2.14 -3.39 2.73
N GLY A 235 -2.02 -3.85 3.96
CA GLY A 235 -2.40 -3.00 5.08
C GLY A 235 -1.88 -3.44 6.44
N VAL A 236 -1.78 -2.45 7.34
CA VAL A 236 -1.58 -2.62 8.77
C VAL A 236 -2.92 -2.40 9.47
N PHE A 237 -3.29 -3.35 10.30
CA PHE A 237 -4.50 -3.33 11.11
C PHE A 237 -4.12 -3.08 12.56
N GLN A 238 -4.85 -2.22 13.26
CA GLN A 238 -4.69 -1.97 14.68
C GLN A 238 -6.01 -2.15 15.39
N LEU A 239 -6.05 -3.09 16.33
CA LEU A 239 -7.20 -3.32 17.19
C LEU A 239 -7.28 -2.29 18.32
N ALA A 240 -8.44 -2.13 18.94
CA ALA A 240 -8.60 -1.25 20.10
C ALA A 240 -7.71 -1.65 21.30
N SER A 241 -7.30 -2.91 21.35
CA SER A 241 -6.31 -3.41 22.35
C SER A 241 -4.90 -2.89 22.11
N GLY A 242 -4.63 -2.23 21.00
CA GLY A 242 -3.30 -1.83 20.54
C GLY A 242 -2.57 -2.90 19.73
N ARG A 243 -3.02 -4.17 19.72
CA ARG A 243 -2.44 -5.24 18.90
C ARG A 243 -2.50 -4.87 17.42
N LYS A 244 -1.42 -5.11 16.70
CA LYS A 244 -1.33 -4.89 15.26
C LYS A 244 -1.09 -6.19 14.51
N TYR A 245 -1.59 -6.25 13.28
CA TYR A 245 -1.26 -7.30 12.32
C TYR A 245 -1.20 -6.74 10.91
N VAL A 246 -0.54 -7.47 10.02
CA VAL A 246 -0.31 -7.07 8.62
C VAL A 246 -0.92 -8.10 7.70
N ILE A 247 -1.52 -7.64 6.61
CA ILE A 247 -1.89 -8.46 5.46
C ILE A 247 -1.35 -7.77 4.21
N ALA A 248 -0.63 -8.53 3.37
CA ALA A 248 -0.32 -8.13 2.01
C ALA A 248 -0.79 -9.23 1.06
N MET A 249 -1.80 -8.95 0.25
CA MET A 249 -2.34 -9.89 -0.72
C MET A 249 -2.27 -9.29 -2.13
N LEU A 250 -1.57 -10.01 -2.99
CA LEU A 250 -1.36 -9.67 -4.38
C LEU A 250 -1.94 -10.79 -5.25
N THR A 251 -2.64 -10.41 -6.32
CA THR A 251 -3.23 -11.38 -7.24
C THR A 251 -2.96 -10.97 -8.70
N ALA A 252 -2.94 -11.94 -9.60
CA ALA A 252 -2.84 -11.71 -11.04
C ALA A 252 -3.46 -12.87 -11.82
N ASN A 253 -3.65 -12.68 -13.11
CA ASN A 253 -4.23 -13.71 -14.00
C ASN A 253 -5.58 -14.24 -13.51
N LEU A 254 -6.36 -13.37 -12.87
CA LEU A 254 -7.67 -13.71 -12.32
C LEU A 254 -8.68 -13.97 -13.44
N LYS A 255 -9.71 -14.74 -13.14
CA LYS A 255 -10.87 -14.93 -14.03
C LYS A 255 -11.72 -13.66 -14.11
N SER A 256 -11.83 -12.93 -13.00
CA SER A 256 -12.47 -11.62 -12.93
C SER A 256 -11.87 -10.76 -11.81
N ASP A 257 -11.98 -9.44 -11.94
CA ASP A 257 -11.58 -8.50 -10.89
C ASP A 257 -12.42 -8.68 -9.61
N TYR A 258 -13.66 -9.12 -9.76
CA TYR A 258 -14.57 -9.42 -8.66
C TYR A 258 -14.05 -10.58 -7.79
N ASP A 259 -13.57 -11.67 -8.41
CA ASP A 259 -13.05 -12.83 -7.68
C ASP A 259 -11.83 -12.45 -6.83
N GLY A 260 -10.91 -11.65 -7.39
CA GLY A 260 -9.75 -11.17 -6.66
C GLY A 260 -10.12 -10.24 -5.50
N THR A 261 -11.04 -9.31 -5.75
CA THR A 261 -11.55 -8.42 -4.70
C THR A 261 -12.21 -9.22 -3.58
N ASN A 262 -13.09 -10.17 -3.90
CA ASN A 262 -13.75 -11.03 -2.93
C ASN A 262 -12.76 -11.88 -2.13
N ALA A 263 -11.76 -12.46 -2.78
CA ALA A 263 -10.73 -13.24 -2.07
C ALA A 263 -9.99 -12.39 -1.03
N ILE A 264 -9.61 -11.14 -1.38
CA ILE A 264 -8.97 -10.20 -0.45
C ILE A 264 -9.90 -9.89 0.74
N VAL A 265 -11.18 -9.61 0.48
CA VAL A 265 -12.20 -9.34 1.51
C VAL A 265 -12.33 -10.53 2.48
N HIS A 266 -12.42 -11.75 1.95
CA HIS A 266 -12.61 -12.95 2.76
C HIS A 266 -11.34 -13.31 3.55
N VAL A 267 -10.13 -13.17 2.97
CA VAL A 267 -8.88 -13.36 3.71
C VAL A 267 -8.82 -12.39 4.89
N SER A 268 -9.13 -11.11 4.67
CA SER A 268 -9.16 -10.11 5.73
C SER A 268 -10.15 -10.48 6.85
N LYS A 269 -11.35 -10.92 6.48
CA LYS A 269 -12.40 -11.32 7.44
C LYS A 269 -11.96 -12.54 8.27
N ILE A 270 -11.42 -13.59 7.63
CA ILE A 270 -10.94 -14.79 8.30
C ILE A 270 -9.84 -14.45 9.32
N VAL A 271 -8.89 -13.59 8.95
CA VAL A 271 -7.81 -13.17 9.85
C VAL A 271 -8.33 -12.33 11.01
N TYR A 272 -9.21 -11.36 10.72
CA TYR A 272 -9.86 -10.54 11.75
C TYR A 272 -10.61 -11.39 12.76
N ASP A 273 -11.46 -12.32 12.32
CA ASP A 273 -12.24 -13.18 13.20
C ASP A 273 -11.33 -14.02 14.10
N ALA A 274 -10.23 -14.54 13.56
CA ALA A 274 -9.27 -15.33 14.34
C ALA A 274 -8.52 -14.49 15.39
N PHE A 275 -8.34 -13.19 15.19
CA PHE A 275 -7.63 -12.32 16.13
C PHE A 275 -8.54 -11.61 17.12
N CYS A 276 -9.85 -11.58 16.89
CA CYS A 276 -10.85 -10.95 17.75
C CYS A 276 -11.76 -11.94 18.48
N SER A 277 -11.66 -13.25 18.20
CA SER A 277 -12.29 -14.35 18.98
C SER A 277 -11.42 -14.75 20.20
#